data_ae4586d8c4f32fa816e4207323d52732
#
_entry.id   ae4586d8c4f32fa816e4207323d52732
#
_cell.length_a   1.000
_cell.length_b   1.000
_cell.length_c   1.000
_cell.angle_alpha   90.00
_cell.angle_beta   90.00
_cell.angle_gamma   90.00
#
_symmetry.space_group_name_H-M   'P 1'
#
loop_
_entity.id
_entity.type
_entity.pdbx_description
1 polymer ?
#
loop_
_entity_poly.entity_id
_entity_poly.type
_entity_poly.pdbx_seq_one_letter_code
_entity_poly.pdbx_strand_id
1 'polypeptide(L)'
;MSGSTSLEFKTGIISEKEIELILDTLPVDITFVNRDDEVKYFNKLDTRIFKRTTSVIGLKVQDCHPKNSLDKVQQILDEFRAKKRNAAEFWINLDNRVIYIRYFPIYDNEDEYVGCLEVSQDITDIKEIKGEKRLL
;
A
#
# COMPACT_ATOMS: atom_id res chain seq x y z
N MET A 1 -1.83 13.23 29.45
CA MET A 1 -1.47 13.89 28.26
C MET A 1 -0.75 12.98 27.28
N SER A 2 -1.22 12.91 26.19
CA SER A 2 -0.55 12.11 25.20
C SER A 2 0.15 13.05 24.27
N GLY A 3 1.34 13.39 24.52
CA GLY A 3 2.09 14.07 23.52
C GLY A 3 2.23 13.19 22.31
N SER A 4 1.98 13.69 21.14
CA SER A 4 2.39 13.03 19.93
C SER A 4 3.89 13.13 19.85
N THR A 5 4.55 12.01 19.62
CA THR A 5 5.99 11.99 19.37
C THR A 5 6.27 12.65 18.04
N SER A 6 7.21 13.57 18.00
CA SER A 6 7.68 14.15 16.73
C SER A 6 8.62 13.19 16.03
N LEU A 7 8.43 13.03 14.75
CA LEU A 7 9.27 12.21 13.89
C LEU A 7 10.07 13.12 12.98
N GLU A 8 11.36 12.91 12.95
CA GLU A 8 12.27 13.71 12.15
C GLU A 8 12.65 12.95 10.88
N PHE A 9 12.33 13.52 9.74
CA PHE A 9 12.68 12.99 8.43
C PHE A 9 13.72 13.92 7.79
N LYS A 10 14.37 13.46 6.74
CA LYS A 10 15.33 14.30 6.02
C LYS A 10 14.69 15.57 5.45
N THR A 11 13.40 15.56 5.23
CA THR A 11 12.68 16.65 4.58
C THR A 11 11.69 17.36 5.49
N GLY A 12 11.72 17.08 6.78
CA GLY A 12 10.81 17.78 7.70
C GLY A 12 10.56 17.02 8.98
N ILE A 13 9.79 17.66 9.84
CA ILE A 13 9.42 17.10 11.14
C ILE A 13 7.90 17.10 11.24
N ILE A 14 7.32 15.96 11.56
CA ILE A 14 5.88 15.83 11.77
C ILE A 14 5.61 14.94 12.98
N SER A 15 4.46 15.10 13.59
CA SER A 15 4.08 14.26 14.72
C SER A 15 3.54 12.90 14.24
N GLU A 16 3.50 11.94 15.16
CA GLU A 16 2.87 10.65 14.87
C GLU A 16 1.42 10.82 14.44
N LYS A 17 0.69 11.73 15.09
CA LYS A 17 -0.70 11.99 14.73
C LYS A 17 -0.82 12.58 13.34
N GLU A 18 0.08 13.51 13.00
CA GLU A 18 0.06 14.12 11.68
C GLU A 18 0.34 13.10 10.57
N ILE A 19 1.31 12.19 10.78
CA ILE A 19 1.57 11.18 9.76
C ILE A 19 0.39 10.22 9.59
N GLU A 20 -0.27 9.84 10.66
CA GLU A 20 -1.47 9.01 10.58
C GLU A 20 -2.56 9.70 9.76
N LEU A 21 -2.79 10.99 10.01
CA LEU A 21 -3.78 11.76 9.26
C LEU A 21 -3.39 11.92 7.79
N ILE A 22 -2.11 12.13 7.52
CA ILE A 22 -1.60 12.22 6.14
C ILE A 22 -1.87 10.91 5.40
N LEU A 23 -1.53 9.78 6.01
CA LEU A 23 -1.72 8.48 5.40
C LEU A 23 -3.20 8.20 5.14
N ASP A 24 -4.08 8.60 6.06
CA ASP A 24 -5.53 8.42 5.89
C ASP A 24 -6.12 9.40 4.87
N THR A 25 -5.41 10.46 4.52
CA THR A 25 -5.87 11.46 3.55
C THR A 25 -5.42 11.14 2.12
N LEU A 26 -4.43 10.26 1.95
CA LEU A 26 -3.97 9.87 0.62
C LEU A 26 -5.14 9.37 -0.23
N PRO A 27 -5.18 9.71 -1.53
CA PRO A 27 -6.24 9.24 -2.43
C PRO A 27 -6.05 7.79 -2.86
N VAL A 28 -5.40 6.99 -2.05
CA VAL A 28 -5.12 5.57 -2.31
C VAL A 28 -5.20 4.81 -1.00
N ASP A 29 -5.53 3.53 -1.10
CA ASP A 29 -5.44 2.61 0.03
C ASP A 29 -4.06 1.97 0.00
N ILE A 30 -3.39 1.92 1.14
CA ILE A 30 -2.08 1.28 1.24
C ILE A 30 -2.09 0.19 2.30
N THR A 31 -1.26 -0.81 2.08
CA THR A 31 -0.98 -1.86 3.06
C THR A 31 0.52 -2.10 3.04
N PHE A 32 1.14 -2.10 4.22
CA PHE A 32 2.55 -2.43 4.36
C PHE A 32 2.71 -3.84 4.91
N VAL A 33 3.50 -4.63 4.20
CA VAL A 33 3.87 -6.01 4.58
C VAL A 33 5.37 -5.99 4.82
N ASN A 34 5.81 -6.48 5.97
CA ASN A 34 7.23 -6.43 6.32
C ASN A 34 8.04 -7.52 5.60
N ARG A 35 9.34 -7.58 5.90
CA ARG A 35 10.26 -8.56 5.29
C ARG A 35 9.90 -10.02 5.58
N ASP A 36 9.14 -10.26 6.64
CA ASP A 36 8.69 -11.60 7.01
C ASP A 36 7.30 -11.92 6.46
N ASP A 37 6.83 -11.09 5.52
CA ASP A 37 5.52 -11.22 4.87
C ASP A 37 4.34 -11.05 5.82
N GLU A 38 4.55 -10.36 6.93
CA GLU A 38 3.49 -10.05 7.89
C GLU A 38 2.86 -8.70 7.56
N VAL A 39 1.54 -8.64 7.58
CA VAL A 39 0.80 -7.39 7.44
C VAL A 39 1.05 -6.56 8.69
N LYS A 40 1.61 -5.38 8.53
CA LYS A 40 1.98 -4.52 9.66
C LYS A 40 1.16 -3.25 9.76
N TYR A 41 0.64 -2.75 8.66
CA TYR A 41 -0.11 -1.50 8.65
C TYR A 41 -1.00 -1.39 7.43
N PHE A 42 -2.16 -0.80 7.58
CA PHE A 42 -2.98 -0.35 6.47
C PHE A 42 -3.67 0.95 6.87
N ASN A 43 -3.90 1.84 5.90
CA ASN A 43 -4.58 3.11 6.17
C ASN A 43 -6.10 2.99 5.98
N LYS A 44 -6.82 4.03 6.35
CA LYS A 44 -8.26 4.20 6.05
C LYS A 44 -9.13 3.05 6.53
N LEU A 45 -9.13 2.79 7.83
CA LEU A 45 -9.86 1.67 8.43
C LEU A 45 -11.29 1.54 7.92
N ASP A 46 -12.04 2.64 7.83
CA ASP A 46 -13.47 2.61 7.56
C ASP A 46 -13.86 2.92 6.11
N THR A 47 -12.94 3.43 5.30
CA THR A 47 -13.26 3.94 3.97
C THR A 47 -12.51 3.26 2.84
N ARG A 48 -11.93 2.09 3.12
CA ARG A 48 -11.13 1.35 2.14
C ARG A 48 -11.97 0.78 1.01
N ILE A 49 -11.37 0.69 -0.17
CA ILE A 49 -11.94 -0.02 -1.32
C ILE A 49 -12.10 -1.50 -0.95
N PHE A 50 -11.01 -2.13 -0.48
CA PHE A 50 -11.04 -3.50 0.02
C PHE A 50 -11.04 -3.45 1.53
N LYS A 51 -12.16 -3.82 2.14
CA LYS A 51 -12.33 -3.74 3.58
C LYS A 51 -11.38 -4.69 4.30
N ARG A 52 -10.79 -4.19 5.37
CA ARG A 52 -9.93 -4.97 6.25
C ARG A 52 -10.28 -4.64 7.69
N THR A 53 -10.12 -5.63 8.56
CA THR A 53 -10.22 -5.41 10.01
C THR A 53 -8.83 -5.48 10.62
N THR A 54 -8.66 -4.95 11.81
CA THR A 54 -7.37 -4.96 12.49
C THR A 54 -6.89 -6.38 12.82
N SER A 55 -7.78 -7.37 12.70
CA SER A 55 -7.42 -8.78 12.93
C SER A 55 -6.39 -9.31 11.93
N VAL A 56 -6.19 -8.64 10.77
CA VAL A 56 -5.17 -9.07 9.80
C VAL A 56 -3.77 -8.64 10.21
N ILE A 57 -3.63 -7.70 11.13
CA ILE A 57 -2.31 -7.20 11.55
C ILE A 57 -1.53 -8.35 12.21
N GLY A 58 -0.34 -8.60 11.71
CA GLY A 58 0.52 -9.67 12.18
C GLY A 58 0.36 -10.99 11.45
N LEU A 59 -0.68 -11.13 10.62
CA LEU A 59 -0.86 -12.35 9.84
C LEU A 59 0.07 -12.36 8.64
N LYS A 60 0.45 -13.56 8.19
CA LYS A 60 1.19 -13.71 6.94
C LYS A 60 0.27 -13.32 5.78
N VAL A 61 0.80 -12.56 4.83
CA VAL A 61 0.03 -12.13 3.67
C VAL A 61 -0.46 -13.33 2.86
N GLN A 62 0.28 -14.45 2.86
CA GLN A 62 -0.13 -15.68 2.19
C GLN A 62 -1.43 -16.24 2.77
N ASP A 63 -1.66 -16.03 4.07
CA ASP A 63 -2.89 -16.49 4.73
C ASP A 63 -4.07 -15.57 4.49
N CYS A 64 -3.84 -14.40 3.90
CA CYS A 64 -4.89 -13.43 3.58
C CYS A 64 -5.37 -13.54 2.13
N HIS A 65 -4.86 -14.50 1.36
CA HIS A 65 -5.20 -14.66 -0.05
C HIS A 65 -5.80 -16.03 -0.32
N PRO A 66 -6.76 -16.13 -1.28
CA PRO A 66 -7.28 -17.42 -1.71
C PRO A 66 -6.19 -18.28 -2.33
N LYS A 67 -6.37 -19.59 -2.25
CA LYS A 67 -5.39 -20.56 -2.80
C LYS A 67 -5.07 -20.32 -4.28
N ASN A 68 -6.06 -19.90 -5.06
CA ASN A 68 -5.88 -19.72 -6.49
C ASN A 68 -5.01 -18.52 -6.86
N SER A 69 -4.77 -17.60 -5.94
CA SER A 69 -3.88 -16.45 -6.17
C SER A 69 -2.57 -16.57 -5.38
N LEU A 70 -2.44 -17.58 -4.54
CA LEU A 70 -1.30 -17.71 -3.63
C LEU A 70 0.03 -17.84 -4.39
N ASP A 71 0.06 -18.63 -5.46
CA ASP A 71 1.28 -18.82 -6.24
C ASP A 71 1.78 -17.51 -6.84
N LYS A 72 0.87 -16.67 -7.32
CA LYS A 72 1.23 -15.37 -7.90
C LYS A 72 1.73 -14.40 -6.85
N VAL A 73 1.08 -14.38 -5.68
CA VAL A 73 1.52 -13.56 -4.55
C VAL A 73 2.94 -13.97 -4.15
N GLN A 74 3.17 -15.26 -3.99
CA GLN A 74 4.49 -15.76 -3.61
C GLN A 74 5.54 -15.42 -4.65
N GLN A 75 5.20 -15.54 -5.93
CA GLN A 75 6.12 -15.18 -7.02
C GLN A 75 6.52 -13.71 -6.95
N ILE A 76 5.56 -12.81 -6.72
CA ILE A 76 5.84 -11.38 -6.60
C ILE A 76 6.80 -11.12 -5.45
N LEU A 77 6.54 -11.70 -4.28
CA LEU A 77 7.38 -11.51 -3.11
C LEU A 77 8.79 -12.06 -3.33
N ASP A 78 8.91 -13.24 -3.93
CA ASP A 78 10.20 -13.86 -4.25
C ASP A 78 11.00 -12.99 -5.23
N GLU A 79 10.34 -12.47 -6.26
CA GLU A 79 10.99 -11.62 -7.26
C GLU A 79 11.40 -10.27 -6.69
N PHE A 80 10.63 -9.73 -5.74
CA PHE A 80 11.02 -8.51 -5.03
C PHE A 80 12.28 -8.74 -4.19
N ARG A 81 12.33 -9.86 -3.45
CA ARG A 81 13.52 -10.21 -2.65
C ARG A 81 14.74 -10.41 -3.53
N ALA A 82 14.55 -11.02 -4.68
CA ALA A 82 15.63 -11.28 -5.62
C ALA A 82 15.99 -10.08 -6.50
N LYS A 83 15.29 -8.95 -6.33
CA LYS A 83 15.49 -7.73 -7.12
C LYS A 83 15.27 -7.93 -8.62
N LYS A 84 14.40 -8.88 -8.96
CA LYS A 84 14.06 -9.20 -10.35
C LYS A 84 12.85 -8.44 -10.86
N ARG A 85 12.17 -7.70 -9.98
CA ARG A 85 10.95 -6.98 -10.31
C ARG A 85 10.87 -5.71 -9.47
N ASN A 86 10.52 -4.60 -10.10
CA ASN A 86 10.40 -3.30 -9.43
C ASN A 86 8.96 -2.95 -9.07
N ALA A 87 7.99 -3.63 -9.67
CA ALA A 87 6.58 -3.40 -9.41
C ALA A 87 5.79 -4.58 -9.96
N ALA A 88 4.62 -4.80 -9.41
CA ALA A 88 3.62 -5.67 -10.03
C ALA A 88 2.33 -4.86 -10.07
N GLU A 89 1.62 -4.92 -11.20
CA GLU A 89 0.40 -4.14 -11.34
C GLU A 89 -0.67 -4.92 -12.08
N PHE A 90 -1.90 -4.70 -11.68
CA PHE A 90 -3.07 -5.23 -12.37
C PHE A 90 -4.27 -4.35 -12.04
N TRP A 91 -5.36 -4.56 -12.76
CA TRP A 91 -6.58 -3.80 -12.53
C TRP A 91 -7.79 -4.70 -12.68
N ILE A 92 -8.85 -4.37 -11.95
CA ILE A 92 -10.09 -5.14 -11.95
C ILE A 92 -11.27 -4.19 -12.07
N ASN A 93 -12.39 -4.74 -12.51
CA ASN A 93 -13.67 -4.04 -12.44
C ASN A 93 -14.38 -4.48 -11.16
N LEU A 94 -14.79 -3.52 -10.37
CA LEU A 94 -15.49 -3.75 -9.11
C LEU A 94 -16.64 -2.74 -9.02
N ASP A 95 -17.87 -3.22 -9.05
CA ASP A 95 -19.08 -2.37 -8.96
C ASP A 95 -19.05 -1.19 -9.93
N ASN A 96 -18.74 -1.47 -11.19
CA ASN A 96 -18.63 -0.47 -12.27
C ASN A 96 -17.51 0.56 -12.07
N ARG A 97 -16.57 0.27 -11.19
CA ARG A 97 -15.39 1.09 -10.96
C ARG A 97 -14.17 0.31 -11.42
N VAL A 98 -13.17 1.02 -11.92
CA VAL A 98 -11.90 0.41 -12.30
C VAL A 98 -10.91 0.63 -11.15
N ILE A 99 -10.48 -0.45 -10.54
CA ILE A 99 -9.56 -0.41 -9.42
C ILE A 99 -8.18 -0.85 -9.91
N TYR A 100 -7.20 0.03 -9.71
CA TYR A 100 -5.82 -0.19 -10.11
C TYR A 100 -5.02 -0.60 -8.88
N ILE A 101 -4.39 -1.76 -8.93
CA ILE A 101 -3.67 -2.34 -7.80
C ILE A 101 -2.20 -2.49 -8.17
N ARG A 102 -1.32 -1.99 -7.32
CA ARG A 102 0.12 -2.04 -7.55
C ARG A 102 0.82 -2.52 -6.29
N TYR A 103 1.90 -3.29 -6.49
CA TYR A 103 2.78 -3.72 -5.42
C TYR A 103 4.18 -3.19 -5.71
N PHE A 104 4.85 -2.66 -4.69
CA PHE A 104 6.20 -2.12 -4.82
C PHE A 104 7.10 -2.72 -3.74
N PRO A 105 8.31 -3.14 -4.07
CA PRO A 105 9.27 -3.54 -3.05
C PRO A 105 9.83 -2.30 -2.35
N ILE A 106 10.13 -2.44 -1.08
CA ILE A 106 10.79 -1.40 -0.29
C ILE A 106 12.16 -1.91 0.09
N TYR A 107 13.18 -1.12 -0.21
CA TYR A 107 14.56 -1.41 0.16
C TYR A 107 15.08 -0.26 1.02
N ASP A 108 15.96 -0.56 1.97
CA ASP A 108 16.59 0.47 2.78
C ASP A 108 17.78 1.09 2.03
N ASN A 109 18.53 1.96 2.72
CA ASN A 109 19.67 2.66 2.12
C ASN A 109 20.84 1.73 1.77
N GLU A 110 20.81 0.48 2.26
CA GLU A 110 21.82 -0.53 1.98
C GLU A 110 21.34 -1.55 0.98
N ASP A 111 20.22 -1.25 0.28
CA ASP A 111 19.56 -2.14 -0.68
C ASP A 111 19.05 -3.46 -0.08
N GLU A 112 18.82 -3.48 1.24
CA GLU A 112 18.21 -4.65 1.87
C GLU A 112 16.69 -4.58 1.78
N TYR A 113 16.07 -5.72 1.50
CA TYR A 113 14.61 -5.80 1.39
C TYR A 113 13.94 -5.56 2.75
N VAL A 114 13.09 -4.56 2.82
CA VAL A 114 12.37 -4.18 4.04
C VAL A 114 10.93 -4.70 4.03
N GLY A 115 10.33 -4.82 2.86
CA GLY A 115 8.95 -5.25 2.75
C GLY A 115 8.33 -4.85 1.43
N CYS A 116 7.01 -4.92 1.41
CA CYS A 116 6.20 -4.67 0.22
C CYS A 116 5.11 -3.67 0.55
N LEU A 117 4.89 -2.73 -0.35
CA LEU A 117 3.79 -1.77 -0.25
C LEU A 117 2.75 -2.10 -1.31
N GLU A 118 1.51 -2.36 -0.88
CA GLU A 118 0.36 -2.50 -1.76
C GLU A 118 -0.35 -1.17 -1.86
N VAL A 119 -0.69 -0.74 -3.09
CA VAL A 119 -1.40 0.51 -3.34
C VAL A 119 -2.61 0.19 -4.21
N SER A 120 -3.81 0.50 -3.74
CA SER A 120 -5.05 0.34 -4.49
C SER A 120 -5.70 1.69 -4.70
N GLN A 121 -6.15 1.95 -5.93
CA GLN A 121 -6.71 3.24 -6.30
C GLN A 121 -7.87 3.05 -7.27
N ASP A 122 -8.97 3.76 -7.02
CA ASP A 122 -10.07 3.85 -7.97
C ASP A 122 -9.66 4.87 -9.04
N ILE A 123 -9.46 4.39 -10.25
CA ILE A 123 -9.02 5.24 -11.35
C ILE A 123 -10.13 5.54 -12.35
N THR A 124 -11.37 5.22 -12.02
CA THR A 124 -12.50 5.38 -12.94
C THR A 124 -12.55 6.79 -13.53
N ASP A 125 -12.51 7.79 -12.68
CA ASP A 125 -12.60 9.18 -13.13
C ASP A 125 -11.27 9.67 -13.72
N ILE A 126 -10.16 9.17 -13.21
CA ILE A 126 -8.82 9.52 -13.70
C ILE A 126 -8.66 9.12 -15.16
N LYS A 127 -9.20 7.96 -15.54
CA LYS A 127 -9.13 7.48 -16.93
C LYS A 127 -9.75 8.45 -17.95
N GLU A 128 -10.67 9.27 -17.52
CA GLU A 128 -11.38 10.19 -18.39
C GLU A 128 -10.67 11.54 -18.57
N ILE A 129 -9.57 11.77 -17.86
CA ILE A 129 -8.84 13.02 -17.95
C ILE A 129 -8.21 13.17 -19.34
N LYS A 130 -8.45 14.33 -19.95
CA LYS A 130 -7.90 14.68 -21.26
C LYS A 130 -7.40 16.11 -21.23
N GLY A 131 -6.38 16.38 -22.05
CA GLY A 131 -5.86 17.71 -22.19
C GLY A 131 -5.19 18.21 -20.90
N GLU A 132 -5.45 19.46 -20.58
CA GLU A 132 -4.77 20.15 -19.48
C GLU A 132 -5.78 20.95 -18.68
N LYS A 133 -5.64 20.94 -17.36
CA LYS A 133 -6.38 21.83 -16.46
C LYS A 133 -5.39 22.35 -15.42
N ARG A 134 -5.24 23.67 -15.35
CA ARG A 134 -4.30 24.32 -14.42
C ARG A 134 -5.06 24.88 -13.25
N LEU A 135 -4.77 24.35 -12.06
CA LEU A 135 -5.43 24.73 -10.82
C LEU A 135 -6.96 24.83 -11.00
N LEU A 136 -7.63 25.53 -10.22
CA LEU A 136 -9.09 25.61 -10.19
C LEU A 136 -9.72 25.60 -11.61
#